data_d10a9ea652e37a28f634e64d54d81eb5
#
_entry.id   d10a9ea652e37a28f634e64d54d81eb5
#
_cell.length_a   1.000
_cell.length_b   1.000
_cell.length_c   1.000
_cell.angle_alpha   90.00
_cell.angle_beta   90.00
_cell.angle_gamma   90.00
#
_symmetry.space_group_name_H-M   'P 1'
#
loop_
_entity.id
_entity.type
_entity.pdbx_description
1 polymer ?
#
loop_
_entity_poly.entity_id
_entity_poly.type
_entity_poly.pdbx_seq_one_letter_code
_entity_poly.pdbx_strand_id
1 'polypeptide(L)'
;MSSASAPTAADSPATAADHGAYIRPVELLERDRPLASLAAAHAAAAEGHGSVVLITGEPGIGKTALVTAYVSQLGERERVLVGACDDLSVPRPLGPFHDLAGPATPSLYDSLRSSAPPHDVHRSLLEDLANPPSTLLVIEDVHWADEATLDAITVIGRRVAQLPVALLLTY
;
A
#
# COMPACT_ATOMS: atom_id res chain seq x y z
N MET A 1 68.45 28.41 20.78
CA MET A 1 68.20 28.41 19.32
C MET A 1 67.12 27.42 19.10
N SER A 2 65.91 27.97 18.94
CA SER A 2 64.67 27.28 18.95
C SER A 2 64.21 27.02 17.52
N SER A 3 63.84 25.84 17.12
CA SER A 3 63.17 25.55 15.88
C SER A 3 61.84 24.88 16.19
N ALA A 4 60.78 25.60 15.97
CA ALA A 4 59.43 25.15 16.11
C ALA A 4 59.00 24.39 14.84
N SER A 5 58.61 23.14 15.01
CA SER A 5 57.95 22.35 13.99
C SER A 5 56.44 22.53 14.11
N ALA A 6 55.77 22.88 13.00
CA ALA A 6 54.35 22.98 12.89
C ALA A 6 53.71 21.57 12.81
N PRO A 7 52.51 21.36 13.34
CA PRO A 7 51.80 20.10 13.21
C PRO A 7 51.04 20.01 11.86
N THR A 8 51.18 18.84 11.26
CA THR A 8 50.50 18.38 10.07
C THR A 8 48.98 18.27 10.31
N ALA A 9 48.20 18.79 9.35
CA ALA A 9 46.77 18.68 9.33
C ALA A 9 46.33 17.21 9.23
N ALA A 10 45.51 16.78 10.18
CA ALA A 10 44.86 15.49 10.18
C ALA A 10 43.64 15.47 9.24
N ASP A 11 43.58 14.43 8.46
CA ASP A 11 42.46 14.00 7.63
C ASP A 11 41.13 14.00 8.38
N SER A 12 40.16 14.74 7.87
CA SER A 12 38.75 14.60 8.27
C SER A 12 38.10 13.49 7.47
N PRO A 13 37.47 12.51 8.10
CA PRO A 13 36.67 11.55 7.38
C PRO A 13 35.40 12.25 6.87
N ALA A 14 35.12 12.06 5.58
CA ALA A 14 33.90 12.49 4.92
C ALA A 14 32.67 11.87 5.63
N THR A 15 31.85 12.73 6.18
CA THR A 15 30.56 12.38 6.76
C THR A 15 29.64 11.91 5.63
N ALA A 16 29.32 10.62 5.63
CA ALA A 16 28.26 10.07 4.79
C ALA A 16 26.95 10.81 5.08
N ALA A 17 26.43 11.47 4.05
CA ALA A 17 25.14 12.13 4.13
C ALA A 17 24.06 11.07 4.33
N ASP A 18 23.51 11.03 5.53
CA ASP A 18 22.30 10.31 5.89
C ASP A 18 21.10 10.91 5.11
N HIS A 19 20.73 10.23 4.02
CA HIS A 19 19.51 10.55 3.27
C HIS A 19 18.31 9.84 3.90
N GLY A 20 18.19 9.92 5.20
CA GLY A 20 16.95 9.62 5.90
C GLY A 20 15.90 10.65 5.47
N ALA A 21 15.02 10.25 4.56
CA ALA A 21 13.83 11.03 4.25
C ALA A 21 13.02 11.23 5.54
N TYR A 22 13.16 12.40 6.15
CA TYR A 22 12.33 12.85 7.26
C TYR A 22 10.89 12.99 6.72
N ILE A 23 10.10 11.94 6.86
CA ILE A 23 8.65 12.02 6.70
C ILE A 23 8.16 12.85 7.89
N ARG A 24 7.94 14.15 7.67
CA ARG A 24 7.24 14.98 8.65
C ARG A 24 5.84 14.41 8.81
N PRO A 25 5.36 14.13 10.03
CA PRO A 25 3.95 13.79 10.22
C PRO A 25 3.12 14.96 9.70
N VAL A 26 2.33 14.71 8.67
CA VAL A 26 1.36 15.69 8.17
C VAL A 26 0.27 15.77 9.22
N GLU A 27 0.16 16.91 9.89
CA GLU A 27 -0.91 17.18 10.84
C GLU A 27 -2.22 17.30 10.05
N LEU A 28 -3.01 16.24 10.10
CA LEU A 28 -4.26 16.12 9.35
C LEU A 28 -5.38 16.76 10.17
N LEU A 29 -5.67 18.03 9.91
CA LEU A 29 -6.79 18.74 10.52
C LEU A 29 -8.12 18.06 10.14
N GLU A 30 -8.99 17.80 11.14
CA GLU A 30 -10.37 17.27 11.01
C GLU A 30 -10.52 15.86 10.41
N ARG A 31 -9.51 14.96 10.54
CA ARG A 31 -9.54 13.61 9.95
C ARG A 31 -9.70 12.47 10.94
N ASP A 32 -9.98 12.76 12.20
CA ASP A 32 -10.15 11.73 13.24
C ASP A 32 -11.25 10.72 12.88
N ARG A 33 -12.38 11.19 12.34
CA ARG A 33 -13.48 10.31 11.93
C ARG A 33 -13.13 9.36 10.79
N PRO A 34 -12.55 9.81 9.68
CA PRO A 34 -12.05 8.91 8.63
C PRO A 34 -11.02 7.89 9.14
N LEU A 35 -10.04 8.31 9.94
CA LEU A 35 -9.06 7.39 10.51
C LEU A 35 -9.71 6.34 11.43
N ALA A 36 -10.66 6.75 12.27
CA ALA A 36 -11.40 5.83 13.13
C ALA A 36 -12.22 4.81 12.30
N SER A 37 -12.82 5.25 11.17
CA SER A 37 -13.55 4.35 10.28
C SER A 37 -12.62 3.33 9.61
N LEU A 38 -11.42 3.73 9.19
CA LEU A 38 -10.41 2.83 8.64
C LEU A 38 -9.96 1.81 9.69
N ALA A 39 -9.70 2.27 10.90
CA ALA A 39 -9.30 1.41 12.02
C ALA A 39 -10.40 0.38 12.35
N ALA A 40 -11.66 0.80 12.38
CA ALA A 40 -12.78 -0.10 12.62
C ALA A 40 -12.93 -1.17 11.54
N ALA A 41 -12.81 -0.80 10.25
CA ALA A 41 -12.86 -1.74 9.14
C ALA A 41 -11.70 -2.75 9.17
N HIS A 42 -10.49 -2.28 9.50
CA HIS A 42 -9.31 -3.14 9.60
C HIS A 42 -9.41 -4.10 10.81
N ALA A 43 -9.88 -3.61 11.96
CA ALA A 43 -10.13 -4.45 13.13
C ALA A 43 -11.18 -5.53 12.85
N ALA A 44 -12.28 -5.19 12.17
CA ALA A 44 -13.31 -6.16 11.77
C ALA A 44 -12.75 -7.22 10.81
N ALA A 45 -11.86 -6.84 9.88
CA ALA A 45 -11.18 -7.78 9.00
C ALA A 45 -10.29 -8.77 9.79
N ALA A 46 -9.64 -8.33 10.86
CA ALA A 46 -8.86 -9.20 11.76
C ALA A 46 -9.74 -10.25 12.48
N GLU A 47 -11.04 -9.95 12.65
CA GLU A 47 -12.04 -10.87 13.20
C GLU A 47 -12.71 -11.75 12.12
N GLY A 48 -12.28 -11.63 10.86
CA GLY A 48 -12.83 -12.38 9.72
C GLY A 48 -14.03 -11.69 9.05
N HIS A 49 -14.33 -10.46 9.40
CA HIS A 49 -15.42 -9.66 8.84
C HIS A 49 -14.86 -8.60 7.88
N GLY A 50 -14.51 -9.01 6.69
CA GLY A 50 -13.97 -8.09 5.70
C GLY A 50 -15.01 -7.10 5.17
N SER A 51 -14.53 -5.96 4.70
CA SER A 51 -15.37 -4.87 4.19
C SER A 51 -14.66 -4.06 3.11
N VAL A 52 -15.43 -3.27 2.36
CA VAL A 52 -14.91 -2.29 1.41
C VAL A 52 -15.11 -0.90 1.98
N VAL A 53 -14.05 -0.12 2.00
CA VAL A 53 -14.07 1.31 2.37
C VAL A 53 -13.71 2.14 1.14
N LEU A 54 -14.58 3.06 0.76
CA LEU A 54 -14.34 3.97 -0.36
C LEU A 54 -14.05 5.37 0.17
N ILE A 55 -12.87 5.90 -0.15
CA ILE A 55 -12.48 7.29 0.13
C ILE A 55 -12.67 8.10 -1.16
N THR A 56 -13.66 8.98 -1.15
CA THR A 56 -13.94 9.87 -2.28
C THR A 56 -13.60 11.31 -1.92
N GLY A 57 -13.28 12.11 -2.94
CA GLY A 57 -13.04 13.53 -2.77
C GLY A 57 -12.32 14.14 -3.97
N GLU A 58 -12.29 15.45 -4.03
CA GLU A 58 -11.64 16.19 -5.11
C GLU A 58 -10.14 15.87 -5.21
N PRO A 59 -9.55 15.98 -6.41
CA PRO A 59 -8.10 15.89 -6.58
C PRO A 59 -7.38 16.84 -5.63
N GLY A 60 -6.32 16.35 -4.97
CA GLY A 60 -5.52 17.16 -4.05
C GLY A 60 -6.08 17.34 -2.64
N ILE A 61 -7.30 16.84 -2.32
CA ILE A 61 -7.87 16.95 -0.96
C ILE A 61 -7.11 16.11 0.09
N GLY A 62 -6.14 15.30 -0.34
CA GLY A 62 -5.25 14.53 0.53
C GLY A 62 -5.77 13.12 0.86
N LYS A 63 -6.42 12.44 -0.09
CA LYS A 63 -6.81 11.02 0.05
C LYS A 63 -5.60 10.13 0.34
N THR A 64 -4.56 10.22 -0.47
CA THR A 64 -3.30 9.51 -0.28
C THR A 64 -2.62 9.85 1.05
N ALA A 65 -2.67 11.13 1.48
CA ALA A 65 -2.13 11.53 2.78
C ALA A 65 -2.89 10.88 3.95
N LEU A 66 -4.21 10.70 3.83
CA LEU A 66 -5.02 9.99 4.82
C LEU A 66 -4.62 8.51 4.88
N VAL A 67 -4.49 7.85 3.73
CA VAL A 67 -4.05 6.45 3.63
C VAL A 67 -2.67 6.28 4.24
N THR A 68 -1.71 7.10 3.82
CA THR A 68 -0.33 7.07 4.33
C THR A 68 -0.28 7.28 5.84
N ALA A 69 -1.05 8.25 6.36
CA ALA A 69 -1.11 8.51 7.79
C ALA A 69 -1.71 7.33 8.57
N TYR A 70 -2.70 6.64 8.00
CA TYR A 70 -3.26 5.44 8.62
C TYR A 70 -2.25 4.29 8.61
N VAL A 71 -1.68 3.98 7.46
CA VAL A 71 -0.68 2.91 7.30
C VAL A 71 0.52 3.11 8.22
N SER A 72 0.98 4.37 8.39
CA SER A 72 2.11 4.68 9.28
C SER A 72 1.85 4.43 10.77
N GLN A 73 0.58 4.30 11.18
CA GLN A 73 0.18 3.97 12.55
C GLN A 73 0.13 2.45 12.80
N LEU A 74 0.15 1.65 11.72
CA LEU A 74 0.09 0.19 11.82
C LEU A 74 1.46 -0.38 12.21
N GLY A 75 1.45 -1.48 12.97
CA GLY A 75 2.67 -2.16 13.38
C GLY A 75 3.26 -3.01 12.24
N GLU A 76 4.54 -3.36 12.37
CA GLU A 76 5.26 -4.20 11.39
C GLU A 76 4.65 -5.60 11.17
N ARG A 77 3.75 -6.03 12.06
CA ARG A 77 3.06 -7.32 11.96
C ARG A 77 1.80 -7.28 11.11
N GLU A 78 1.34 -6.08 10.75
CA GLU A 78 0.15 -5.91 9.94
C GLU A 78 0.49 -6.16 8.46
N ARG A 79 -0.34 -6.95 7.80
CA ARG A 79 -0.19 -7.18 6.36
C ARG A 79 -0.86 -6.05 5.59
N VAL A 80 -0.06 -5.14 5.07
CA VAL A 80 -0.51 -4.02 4.25
C VAL A 80 -0.04 -4.23 2.82
N LEU A 81 -0.98 -4.21 1.88
CA LEU A 81 -0.73 -4.33 0.45
C LEU A 81 -1.25 -3.04 -0.21
N VAL A 82 -0.38 -2.32 -0.89
CA VAL A 82 -0.72 -1.04 -1.53
C VAL A 82 -0.36 -1.10 -3.01
N GLY A 83 -1.34 -0.85 -3.87
CA GLY A 83 -1.15 -0.66 -5.30
C GLY A 83 -1.86 0.60 -5.75
N ALA A 84 -1.38 1.21 -6.83
CA ALA A 84 -1.96 2.42 -7.40
C ALA A 84 -2.34 2.23 -8.86
N CYS A 85 -3.42 2.90 -9.29
CA CYS A 85 -3.75 3.00 -10.71
C CYS A 85 -3.07 4.25 -11.26
N ASP A 86 -2.41 4.10 -12.41
CA ASP A 86 -1.67 5.18 -13.06
C ASP A 86 -2.50 5.89 -14.12
N ASP A 87 -2.40 7.22 -14.21
CA ASP A 87 -2.92 8.02 -15.32
C ASP A 87 -2.06 7.84 -16.58
N LEU A 88 -2.18 6.68 -17.21
CA LEU A 88 -1.45 6.33 -18.42
C LEU A 88 -2.41 6.22 -19.60
N SER A 89 -1.96 6.68 -20.79
CA SER A 89 -2.73 6.54 -22.03
C SER A 89 -3.01 5.07 -22.39
N VAL A 90 -2.12 4.17 -21.96
CA VAL A 90 -2.25 2.72 -22.09
C VAL A 90 -1.83 2.11 -20.75
N PRO A 91 -2.76 1.95 -19.80
CA PRO A 91 -2.44 1.35 -18.53
C PRO A 91 -2.06 -0.12 -18.71
N ARG A 92 -1.15 -0.59 -17.86
CA ARG A 92 -0.83 -2.01 -17.79
C ARG A 92 -2.02 -2.75 -17.17
N PRO A 93 -2.54 -3.80 -17.84
CA PRO A 93 -3.61 -4.60 -17.25
C PRO A 93 -3.21 -5.12 -15.85
N LEU A 94 -4.10 -4.98 -14.87
CA LEU A 94 -3.86 -5.36 -13.48
C LEU A 94 -2.67 -4.59 -12.85
N GLY A 95 -2.38 -3.35 -13.29
CA GLY A 95 -1.27 -2.53 -12.82
C GLY A 95 -1.09 -2.59 -11.30
N PRO A 96 -2.08 -2.18 -10.49
CA PRO A 96 -2.00 -2.21 -9.03
C PRO A 96 -1.67 -3.59 -8.46
N PHE A 97 -2.19 -4.66 -9.06
CA PHE A 97 -1.95 -6.03 -8.60
C PHE A 97 -0.53 -6.52 -8.90
N HIS A 98 0.12 -5.95 -9.90
CA HIS A 98 1.56 -6.18 -10.10
C HIS A 98 2.40 -5.54 -8.99
N ASP A 99 1.98 -4.42 -8.44
CA ASP A 99 2.66 -3.76 -7.30
C ASP A 99 2.53 -4.58 -6.02
N LEU A 100 1.38 -5.27 -5.85
CA LEU A 100 1.12 -6.14 -4.71
C LEU A 100 1.85 -7.49 -4.79
N ALA A 101 2.25 -7.91 -5.99
CA ALA A 101 2.78 -9.24 -6.24
C ALA A 101 4.17 -9.42 -5.62
N GLY A 102 4.30 -10.34 -4.67
CA GLY A 102 5.56 -10.56 -3.97
C GLY A 102 5.48 -11.64 -2.89
N PRO A 103 6.41 -11.64 -1.93
CA PRO A 103 6.45 -12.67 -0.89
C PRO A 103 5.19 -12.78 -0.04
N ALA A 104 4.43 -11.67 0.10
CA ALA A 104 3.17 -11.65 0.82
C ALA A 104 1.99 -12.18 -0.01
N THR A 105 2.14 -12.33 -1.32
CA THR A 105 1.13 -12.78 -2.28
C THR A 105 1.74 -13.75 -3.30
N PRO A 106 2.23 -14.92 -2.87
CA PRO A 106 3.00 -15.83 -3.72
C PRO A 106 2.17 -16.41 -4.86
N SER A 107 0.89 -16.76 -4.64
CA SER A 107 0.02 -17.31 -5.68
C SER A 107 -0.28 -16.28 -6.77
N LEU A 108 -0.54 -15.04 -6.38
CA LEU A 108 -0.71 -13.90 -7.29
C LEU A 108 0.56 -13.66 -8.10
N TYR A 109 1.71 -13.63 -7.42
CA TYR A 109 3.00 -13.41 -8.07
C TYR A 109 3.27 -14.45 -9.16
N ASP A 110 3.07 -15.74 -8.88
CA ASP A 110 3.28 -16.83 -9.83
C ASP A 110 2.29 -16.77 -11.01
N SER A 111 1.03 -16.45 -10.76
CA SER A 111 0.00 -16.29 -11.78
C SER A 111 0.32 -15.15 -12.75
N LEU A 112 0.72 -13.99 -12.23
CA LEU A 112 1.10 -12.85 -13.06
C LEU A 112 2.37 -13.10 -13.87
N ARG A 113 3.36 -13.79 -13.31
CA ARG A 113 4.60 -14.16 -14.03
C ARG A 113 4.38 -15.17 -15.13
N SER A 114 3.47 -16.11 -14.94
CA SER A 114 3.14 -17.13 -15.94
C SER A 114 2.18 -16.63 -17.01
N SER A 115 1.77 -15.37 -16.95
CA SER A 115 0.72 -14.81 -17.83
C SER A 115 -0.55 -15.65 -17.81
N ALA A 116 -0.95 -16.07 -16.61
CA ALA A 116 -2.13 -16.89 -16.41
C ALA A 116 -3.41 -16.17 -16.88
N PRO A 117 -4.45 -16.91 -17.30
CA PRO A 117 -5.73 -16.31 -17.64
C PRO A 117 -6.33 -15.49 -16.50
N PRO A 118 -7.15 -14.46 -16.74
CA PRO A 118 -7.70 -13.58 -15.72
C PRO A 118 -8.41 -14.32 -14.57
N HIS A 119 -9.15 -15.38 -14.86
CA HIS A 119 -9.84 -16.16 -13.83
C HIS A 119 -8.88 -16.89 -12.88
N ASP A 120 -7.71 -17.30 -13.34
CA ASP A 120 -6.67 -17.91 -12.52
C ASP A 120 -5.99 -16.86 -11.65
N VAL A 121 -5.72 -15.66 -12.19
CA VAL A 121 -5.20 -14.53 -11.43
C VAL A 121 -6.16 -14.13 -10.29
N HIS A 122 -7.46 -14.05 -10.59
CA HIS A 122 -8.48 -13.76 -9.59
C HIS A 122 -8.54 -14.83 -8.48
N ARG A 123 -8.43 -16.11 -8.88
CA ARG A 123 -8.39 -17.21 -7.90
C ARG A 123 -7.16 -17.12 -7.00
N SER A 124 -5.99 -16.96 -7.57
CA SER A 124 -4.73 -16.84 -6.84
C SER A 124 -4.73 -15.65 -5.87
N LEU A 125 -5.28 -14.51 -6.32
CA LEU A 125 -5.44 -13.34 -5.46
C LEU A 125 -6.34 -13.63 -4.25
N LEU A 126 -7.48 -14.29 -4.47
CA LEU A 126 -8.39 -14.66 -3.39
C LEU A 126 -7.77 -15.70 -2.45
N GLU A 127 -6.99 -16.65 -2.96
CA GLU A 127 -6.25 -17.62 -2.16
C GLU A 127 -5.27 -16.94 -1.23
N ASP A 128 -4.48 -15.98 -1.75
CA ASP A 128 -3.53 -15.22 -0.94
C ASP A 128 -4.23 -14.34 0.11
N LEU A 129 -5.38 -13.74 -0.24
CA LEU A 129 -6.16 -12.89 0.66
C LEU A 129 -6.94 -13.65 1.73
N ALA A 130 -7.27 -14.91 1.48
CA ALA A 130 -7.97 -15.77 2.46
C ALA A 130 -7.06 -16.26 3.58
N ASN A 131 -5.74 -16.22 3.37
CA ASN A 131 -4.77 -16.71 4.34
C ASN A 131 -4.42 -15.64 5.39
N PRO A 132 -4.24 -16.02 6.68
CA PRO A 132 -3.78 -15.10 7.71
C PRO A 132 -2.34 -14.62 7.41
N PRO A 133 -1.94 -13.46 7.95
CA PRO A 133 -2.74 -12.55 8.77
C PRO A 133 -3.81 -11.80 7.97
N SER A 134 -4.73 -11.09 8.67
CA SER A 134 -5.66 -10.15 8.03
C SER A 134 -4.91 -9.12 7.19
N THR A 135 -5.57 -8.63 6.14
CA THR A 135 -4.93 -7.76 5.15
C THR A 135 -5.64 -6.42 5.05
N LEU A 136 -4.89 -5.34 5.16
CA LEU A 136 -5.31 -4.05 4.63
C LEU A 136 -4.87 -3.99 3.16
N LEU A 137 -5.83 -4.11 2.25
CA LEU A 137 -5.59 -4.01 0.81
C LEU A 137 -6.01 -2.63 0.32
N VAL A 138 -5.06 -1.86 -0.17
CA VAL A 138 -5.28 -0.50 -0.67
C VAL A 138 -5.09 -0.47 -2.17
N ILE A 139 -6.08 0.07 -2.89
CA ILE A 139 -5.96 0.40 -4.32
C ILE A 139 -6.23 1.89 -4.46
N GLU A 140 -5.19 2.64 -4.82
CA GLU A 140 -5.30 4.07 -4.99
C GLU A 140 -5.72 4.45 -6.40
N ASP A 141 -6.45 5.58 -6.49
CA ASP A 141 -6.84 6.26 -7.73
C ASP A 141 -7.59 5.35 -8.72
N VAL A 142 -8.59 4.61 -8.22
CA VAL A 142 -9.36 3.63 -9.02
C VAL A 142 -10.10 4.24 -10.22
N HIS A 143 -10.20 5.57 -10.31
CA HIS A 143 -10.72 6.24 -11.50
C HIS A 143 -9.79 6.10 -12.73
N TRP A 144 -8.54 5.71 -12.55
CA TRP A 144 -7.59 5.37 -13.61
C TRP A 144 -7.47 3.85 -13.87
N ALA A 145 -8.30 3.05 -13.17
CA ALA A 145 -8.23 1.60 -13.29
C ALA A 145 -8.60 1.10 -14.69
N ASP A 146 -7.83 0.16 -15.19
CA ASP A 146 -8.18 -0.62 -16.38
C ASP A 146 -9.31 -1.62 -16.08
N GLU A 147 -9.91 -2.17 -17.14
CA GLU A 147 -11.04 -3.11 -17.05
C GLU A 147 -10.68 -4.36 -16.22
N ALA A 148 -9.49 -4.90 -16.40
CA ALA A 148 -9.04 -6.09 -15.67
C ALA A 148 -8.85 -5.82 -14.17
N THR A 149 -8.37 -4.62 -13.84
CA THR A 149 -8.28 -4.13 -12.45
C THR A 149 -9.66 -3.97 -11.82
N LEU A 150 -10.63 -3.38 -12.54
CA LEU A 150 -12.02 -3.25 -12.05
C LEU A 150 -12.69 -4.60 -11.84
N ASP A 151 -12.44 -5.55 -12.74
CA ASP A 151 -12.94 -6.92 -12.59
C ASP A 151 -12.36 -7.59 -11.33
N ALA A 152 -11.06 -7.47 -11.09
CA ALA A 152 -10.43 -8.01 -9.90
C ALA A 152 -11.00 -7.38 -8.61
N ILE A 153 -11.14 -6.06 -8.56
CA ILE A 153 -11.77 -5.35 -7.44
C ILE A 153 -13.21 -5.86 -7.22
N THR A 154 -13.97 -6.06 -8.29
CA THR A 154 -15.33 -6.59 -8.23
C THR A 154 -15.38 -8.00 -7.67
N VAL A 155 -14.44 -8.86 -8.08
CA VAL A 155 -14.34 -10.25 -7.58
C VAL A 155 -14.00 -10.28 -6.10
N ILE A 156 -13.08 -9.43 -5.63
CA ILE A 156 -12.78 -9.29 -4.19
C ILE A 156 -14.01 -8.76 -3.45
N GLY A 157 -14.62 -7.67 -3.92
CA GLY A 157 -15.75 -7.02 -3.28
C GLY A 157 -16.96 -7.94 -3.06
N ARG A 158 -17.23 -8.86 -4.00
CA ARG A 158 -18.30 -9.86 -3.86
C ARG A 158 -18.04 -10.89 -2.78
N ARG A 159 -16.80 -11.09 -2.36
CA ARG A 159 -16.37 -12.10 -1.39
C ARG A 159 -15.79 -11.52 -0.12
N VAL A 160 -15.59 -10.21 -0.08
CA VAL A 160 -14.86 -9.53 1.00
C VAL A 160 -15.41 -9.85 2.39
N ALA A 161 -16.74 -9.95 2.53
CA ALA A 161 -17.36 -10.28 3.82
C ALA A 161 -16.95 -11.64 4.41
N GLN A 162 -16.35 -12.52 3.59
CA GLN A 162 -15.88 -13.85 3.98
C GLN A 162 -14.34 -13.94 4.02
N LEU A 163 -13.67 -12.81 3.82
CA LEU A 163 -12.22 -12.71 3.80
C LEU A 163 -11.73 -11.86 4.97
N PRO A 164 -10.56 -12.15 5.54
CA PRO A 164 -9.92 -11.30 6.54
C PRO A 164 -9.28 -10.07 5.87
N VAL A 165 -10.07 -9.27 5.15
CA VAL A 165 -9.59 -8.17 4.30
C VAL A 165 -10.38 -6.89 4.52
N ALA A 166 -9.68 -5.81 4.84
CA ALA A 166 -10.22 -4.46 4.67
C ALA A 166 -9.73 -3.93 3.31
N LEU A 167 -10.64 -3.85 2.32
CA LEU A 167 -10.35 -3.30 1.00
C LEU A 167 -10.61 -1.80 1.01
N LEU A 168 -9.55 -1.02 0.87
CA LEU A 168 -9.58 0.43 0.81
C LEU A 168 -9.38 0.91 -0.63
N LEU A 169 -10.32 1.68 -1.13
CA LEU A 169 -10.29 2.24 -2.48
C LEU A 169 -10.27 3.77 -2.38
N THR A 170 -9.41 4.46 -3.14
CA THR A 170 -9.48 5.91 -3.31
C THR A 170 -9.99 6.27 -4.71
N TYR A 171 -10.87 7.32 -4.76
CA TYR A 171 -11.50 7.77 -6.02
C TYR A 171 -11.54 9.31 -6.10
#